data_89a1b414e61ca8d2d325a0817332e9a2
#
_entry.id   89a1b414e61ca8d2d325a0817332e9a2
#
_cell.length_a   1.000
_cell.length_b   1.000
_cell.length_c   1.000
_cell.angle_alpha   90.00
_cell.angle_beta   90.00
_cell.angle_gamma   90.00
#
_symmetry.space_group_name_H-M   'P 1'
#
loop_
_entity.id
_entity.type
_entity.pdbx_description
1 polymer ?
#
loop_
_entity_poly.entity_id
_entity_poly.type
_entity_poly.pdbx_seq_one_letter_code
_entity_poly.pdbx_strand_id
1 'polypeptide(L)'
;MEQHTKTAAIVLAAGSGKRMGAGQNKMFLQLADKTVLERTVTAFQQCDMVDGIVVVAKADELEQVKAMVPQGMYHKVIAYTAGGKERQDSVLCGLQILDASYDKVLIHDGARPFVTTALIGDLLSNLVPGTGTIAGVPAKDTIKRVNAERIVQETLVRSELWNIQTPQCFYTSEILSCYVHALEDGYTGTDDASLAEKYGLSVRVVPAYYENIKLTTPEDLDVAEVFLKRLHME
;
A
#
# COMPACT_ATOMS: atom_id res chain seq x y z
N MET A 1 2.45 -14.97 -29.44
CA MET A 1 3.06 -14.97 -28.10
C MET A 1 2.44 -13.78 -27.38
N GLU A 2 1.61 -14.02 -26.38
CA GLU A 2 1.15 -12.94 -25.51
C GLU A 2 2.38 -12.32 -24.85
N GLN A 3 2.54 -11.01 -24.99
CA GLN A 3 3.61 -10.27 -24.32
C GLN A 3 3.32 -10.37 -22.82
N HIS A 4 4.25 -10.93 -22.05
CA HIS A 4 4.14 -11.00 -20.59
C HIS A 4 4.06 -9.58 -20.03
N THR A 5 2.90 -9.22 -19.49
CA THR A 5 2.63 -7.93 -18.88
C THR A 5 3.32 -7.87 -17.52
N LYS A 6 4.42 -7.10 -17.39
CA LYS A 6 5.16 -7.00 -16.12
C LYS A 6 4.42 -6.17 -15.09
N THR A 7 4.47 -6.61 -13.86
CA THR A 7 3.88 -5.95 -12.70
C THR A 7 4.95 -5.56 -11.69
N ALA A 8 4.96 -4.30 -11.26
CA ALA A 8 5.76 -3.83 -10.14
C ALA A 8 4.93 -3.64 -8.87
N ALA A 9 5.58 -3.77 -7.71
CA ALA A 9 5.04 -3.31 -6.44
C ALA A 9 5.88 -2.13 -5.91
N ILE A 10 5.22 -1.06 -5.47
CA ILE A 10 5.84 0.05 -4.74
C ILE A 10 5.46 -0.11 -3.27
N VAL A 11 6.44 -0.46 -2.43
CA VAL A 11 6.27 -0.65 -0.99
C VAL A 11 6.73 0.61 -0.26
N LEU A 12 5.78 1.29 0.39
CA LEU A 12 6.01 2.55 1.08
C LEU A 12 6.47 2.34 2.51
N ALA A 13 7.74 2.62 2.79
CA ALA A 13 8.38 2.55 4.10
C ALA A 13 8.76 3.93 4.67
N ALA A 14 8.50 5.04 3.96
CA ALA A 14 8.88 6.40 4.35
C ALA A 14 8.02 7.02 5.49
N GLY A 15 7.02 6.32 5.99
CA GLY A 15 6.11 6.82 7.02
C GLY A 15 6.82 7.15 8.34
N SER A 16 6.58 8.33 8.91
CA SER A 16 7.28 8.85 10.10
C SER A 16 6.99 8.12 11.42
N GLY A 17 6.02 7.21 11.47
CA GLY A 17 5.68 6.45 12.68
C GLY A 17 5.31 7.28 13.93
N LYS A 18 5.06 8.60 13.81
CA LYS A 18 4.87 9.54 14.92
C LYS A 18 3.87 9.08 15.99
N ARG A 19 2.86 8.30 15.60
CA ARG A 19 1.81 7.78 16.51
C ARG A 19 2.23 6.56 17.33
N MET A 20 3.34 5.92 16.99
CA MET A 20 3.86 4.75 17.71
C MET A 20 4.63 5.09 18.97
N GLY A 21 4.97 6.37 19.23
CA GLY A 21 5.64 6.82 20.45
C GLY A 21 7.06 6.26 20.70
N ALA A 22 7.53 5.35 19.84
CA ALA A 22 8.74 4.54 20.08
C ALA A 22 10.06 5.20 19.62
N GLY A 23 10.02 6.43 19.08
CA GLY A 23 11.24 7.08 18.54
C GLY A 23 11.87 6.36 17.34
N GLN A 24 11.35 5.21 16.95
CA GLN A 24 11.83 4.36 15.86
C GLN A 24 10.73 4.16 14.81
N ASN A 25 11.12 4.04 13.54
CA ASN A 25 10.19 3.74 12.46
C ASN A 25 9.58 2.34 12.65
N LYS A 26 8.26 2.26 12.65
CA LYS A 26 7.50 1.00 12.82
C LYS A 26 7.86 -0.09 11.82
N MET A 27 8.42 0.26 10.65
CA MET A 27 8.89 -0.68 9.65
C MET A 27 9.99 -1.61 10.17
N PHE A 28 10.74 -1.13 11.16
CA PHE A 28 11.88 -1.82 11.78
C PHE A 28 11.49 -2.62 13.02
N LEU A 29 10.23 -2.50 13.48
CA LEU A 29 9.76 -3.27 14.63
C LEU A 29 9.71 -4.75 14.28
N GLN A 30 10.19 -5.56 15.23
CA GLN A 30 10.15 -7.00 15.13
C GLN A 30 8.70 -7.50 15.30
N LEU A 31 8.30 -8.39 14.42
CA LEU A 31 7.00 -9.05 14.45
C LEU A 31 7.25 -10.56 14.26
N ALA A 32 7.42 -11.30 15.38
CA ALA A 32 7.97 -12.65 15.47
C ALA A 32 9.38 -12.76 14.84
N ASP A 33 9.59 -13.62 13.85
CA ASP A 33 10.90 -13.90 13.22
C ASP A 33 11.39 -12.85 12.22
N LYS A 34 10.52 -11.88 11.82
CA LYS A 34 10.83 -10.85 10.82
C LYS A 34 10.37 -9.47 11.26
N THR A 35 10.97 -8.44 10.70
CA THR A 35 10.43 -7.09 10.84
C THR A 35 9.14 -6.92 10.03
N VAL A 36 8.38 -5.85 10.36
CA VAL A 36 7.16 -5.49 9.64
C VAL A 36 7.42 -5.32 8.14
N LEU A 37 8.52 -4.65 7.77
CA LEU A 37 8.89 -4.43 6.36
C LEU A 37 9.27 -5.73 5.66
N GLU A 38 10.08 -6.58 6.31
CA GLU A 38 10.47 -7.89 5.75
C GLU A 38 9.26 -8.76 5.45
N ARG A 39 8.26 -8.80 6.36
CA ARG A 39 7.00 -9.53 6.11
C ARG A 39 6.28 -9.02 4.89
N THR A 40 6.13 -7.70 4.80
CA THR A 40 5.46 -7.06 3.66
C THR A 40 6.19 -7.37 2.35
N VAL A 41 7.50 -7.15 2.29
CA VAL A 41 8.30 -7.43 1.07
C VAL A 41 8.29 -8.91 0.73
N THR A 42 8.32 -9.81 1.74
CA THR A 42 8.24 -11.26 1.53
C THR A 42 6.96 -11.67 0.78
N ALA A 43 5.81 -11.08 1.09
CA ALA A 43 4.55 -11.40 0.41
C ALA A 43 4.60 -11.07 -1.09
N PHE A 44 5.17 -9.91 -1.46
CA PHE A 44 5.36 -9.55 -2.87
C PHE A 44 6.45 -10.38 -3.56
N GLN A 45 7.54 -10.69 -2.84
CA GLN A 45 8.61 -11.57 -3.33
C GLN A 45 8.09 -12.98 -3.68
N GLN A 46 7.12 -13.49 -2.92
CA GLN A 46 6.53 -14.82 -3.10
C GLN A 46 5.39 -14.85 -4.13
N CYS A 47 4.90 -13.71 -4.59
CA CYS A 47 3.81 -13.65 -5.56
C CYS A 47 4.35 -13.75 -6.98
N ASP A 48 4.04 -14.83 -7.71
CA ASP A 48 4.51 -15.05 -9.08
C ASP A 48 4.03 -14.00 -10.08
N MET A 49 2.94 -13.28 -9.75
CA MET A 49 2.39 -12.21 -10.59
C MET A 49 3.11 -10.85 -10.40
N VAL A 50 4.12 -10.78 -9.54
CA VAL A 50 4.93 -9.58 -9.29
C VAL A 50 6.34 -9.83 -9.83
N ASP A 51 6.81 -8.97 -10.74
CA ASP A 51 8.11 -9.07 -11.39
C ASP A 51 9.17 -8.17 -10.76
N GLY A 52 8.78 -7.07 -10.13
CA GLY A 52 9.69 -6.12 -9.51
C GLY A 52 9.10 -5.45 -8.27
N ILE A 53 9.98 -5.09 -7.33
CA ILE A 53 9.61 -4.36 -6.11
C ILE A 53 10.49 -3.13 -5.99
N VAL A 54 9.88 -1.95 -5.85
CA VAL A 54 10.54 -0.70 -5.47
C VAL A 54 10.22 -0.42 -4.00
N VAL A 55 11.25 -0.26 -3.17
CA VAL A 55 11.06 0.11 -1.77
C VAL A 55 11.34 1.59 -1.59
N VAL A 56 10.33 2.34 -1.11
CA VAL A 56 10.42 3.78 -0.89
C VAL A 56 10.58 4.05 0.61
N ALA A 57 11.71 4.61 1.02
CA ALA A 57 12.03 4.89 2.42
C ALA A 57 12.38 6.36 2.63
N LYS A 58 12.56 6.80 3.88
CA LYS A 58 13.16 8.10 4.15
C LYS A 58 14.63 8.09 3.72
N ALA A 59 15.13 9.26 3.30
CA ALA A 59 16.50 9.38 2.82
C ALA A 59 17.54 8.91 3.86
N ASP A 60 17.33 9.23 5.12
CA ASP A 60 18.18 8.85 6.26
C ASP A 60 18.02 7.39 6.71
N GLU A 61 16.97 6.71 6.27
CA GLU A 61 16.69 5.31 6.60
C GLU A 61 17.03 4.33 5.44
N LEU A 62 17.44 4.83 4.25
CA LEU A 62 17.66 4.01 3.06
C LEU A 62 18.68 2.88 3.28
N GLU A 63 19.81 3.16 3.91
CA GLU A 63 20.85 2.15 4.13
C GLU A 63 20.36 1.05 5.11
N GLN A 64 19.59 1.43 6.12
CA GLN A 64 18.98 0.47 7.03
C GLN A 64 17.95 -0.41 6.31
N VAL A 65 17.13 0.18 5.43
CA VAL A 65 16.15 -0.56 4.61
C VAL A 65 16.86 -1.52 3.66
N LYS A 66 17.94 -1.11 2.98
CA LYS A 66 18.75 -1.99 2.12
C LYS A 66 19.35 -3.16 2.87
N ALA A 67 19.81 -2.93 4.09
CA ALA A 67 20.36 -3.99 4.95
C ALA A 67 19.28 -4.99 5.39
N MET A 68 18.06 -4.53 5.61
CA MET A 68 16.92 -5.33 6.06
C MET A 68 16.32 -6.19 4.95
N VAL A 69 16.15 -5.62 3.76
CA VAL A 69 15.57 -6.32 2.59
C VAL A 69 16.56 -6.30 1.42
N PRO A 70 17.75 -6.94 1.54
CA PRO A 70 18.79 -6.87 0.53
C PRO A 70 18.40 -7.61 -0.75
N GLN A 71 18.78 -7.04 -1.91
CA GLN A 71 18.49 -7.65 -3.24
C GLN A 71 19.00 -9.09 -3.38
N GLY A 72 20.10 -9.44 -2.72
CA GLY A 72 20.62 -10.81 -2.73
C GLY A 72 19.69 -11.85 -2.12
N MET A 73 18.81 -11.45 -1.21
CA MET A 73 17.78 -12.30 -0.59
C MET A 73 16.40 -12.06 -1.24
N TYR A 74 16.08 -10.81 -1.55
CA TYR A 74 14.82 -10.40 -2.16
C TYR A 74 15.06 -10.04 -3.63
N HIS A 75 15.24 -11.06 -4.47
CA HIS A 75 15.69 -10.90 -5.86
C HIS A 75 14.72 -10.12 -6.75
N LYS A 76 13.44 -9.95 -6.35
CA LYS A 76 12.49 -9.06 -7.03
C LYS A 76 12.64 -7.60 -6.62
N VAL A 77 13.42 -7.26 -5.59
CA VAL A 77 13.70 -5.86 -5.25
C VAL A 77 14.65 -5.28 -6.30
N ILE A 78 14.10 -4.43 -7.17
CA ILE A 78 14.81 -3.82 -8.30
C ILE A 78 15.44 -2.48 -7.94
N ALA A 79 14.84 -1.74 -6.97
CA ALA A 79 15.33 -0.43 -6.57
C ALA A 79 14.90 -0.05 -5.15
N TYR A 80 15.68 0.88 -4.58
CA TYR A 80 15.33 1.63 -3.36
C TYR A 80 15.40 3.11 -3.70
N THR A 81 14.44 3.90 -3.23
CA THR A 81 14.42 5.34 -3.46
C THR A 81 13.99 6.10 -2.22
N ALA A 82 14.47 7.34 -2.11
CA ALA A 82 13.97 8.25 -1.09
C ALA A 82 12.56 8.71 -1.42
N GLY A 83 11.69 8.68 -0.43
CA GLY A 83 10.36 9.29 -0.54
C GLY A 83 10.40 10.80 -0.38
N GLY A 84 9.28 11.44 -0.66
CA GLY A 84 9.07 12.86 -0.48
C GLY A 84 8.49 13.22 0.89
N LYS A 85 7.99 14.45 0.99
CA LYS A 85 7.45 15.01 2.23
C LYS A 85 6.15 14.33 2.65
N GLU A 86 5.28 14.09 1.69
CA GLU A 86 3.98 13.45 1.89
C GLU A 86 3.96 12.03 1.30
N ARG A 87 2.91 11.25 1.63
CA ARG A 87 2.72 9.92 1.05
C ARG A 87 2.65 9.96 -0.48
N GLN A 88 1.91 10.93 -1.01
CA GLN A 88 1.75 11.14 -2.46
C GLN A 88 3.09 11.38 -3.15
N ASP A 89 3.95 12.22 -2.60
CA ASP A 89 5.29 12.48 -3.16
C ASP A 89 6.13 11.20 -3.17
N SER A 90 6.03 10.41 -2.10
CA SER A 90 6.75 9.13 -1.97
C SER A 90 6.32 8.11 -3.02
N VAL A 91 5.02 8.03 -3.33
CA VAL A 91 4.52 7.18 -4.41
C VAL A 91 5.04 7.67 -5.76
N LEU A 92 5.00 8.98 -6.02
CA LEU A 92 5.52 9.55 -7.27
C LEU A 92 7.02 9.23 -7.46
N CYS A 93 7.83 9.34 -6.40
CA CYS A 93 9.24 8.91 -6.46
C CYS A 93 9.38 7.43 -6.85
N GLY A 94 8.51 6.56 -6.34
CA GLY A 94 8.49 5.15 -6.69
C GLY A 94 8.07 4.89 -8.14
N LEU A 95 7.03 5.58 -8.61
CA LEU A 95 6.54 5.49 -10.00
C LEU A 95 7.59 5.95 -11.02
N GLN A 96 8.34 7.01 -10.73
CA GLN A 96 9.38 7.56 -11.61
C GLN A 96 10.60 6.64 -11.79
N ILE A 97 10.81 5.67 -10.89
CA ILE A 97 11.89 4.68 -10.99
C ILE A 97 11.52 3.54 -11.95
N LEU A 98 10.24 3.27 -12.13
CA LEU A 98 9.79 2.20 -13.00
C LEU A 98 10.04 2.55 -14.46
N ASP A 99 10.67 1.64 -15.19
CA ASP A 99 10.80 1.75 -16.63
C ASP A 99 9.48 1.35 -17.33
N ALA A 100 9.37 1.67 -18.62
CA ALA A 100 8.16 1.45 -19.41
C ALA A 100 7.79 -0.02 -19.62
N SER A 101 8.61 -0.98 -19.18
CA SER A 101 8.29 -2.41 -19.25
C SER A 101 7.33 -2.88 -18.16
N TYR A 102 7.12 -2.08 -17.12
CA TYR A 102 6.16 -2.38 -16.06
C TYR A 102 4.79 -1.78 -16.39
N ASP A 103 3.91 -2.59 -16.94
CA ASP A 103 2.57 -2.15 -17.38
C ASP A 103 1.62 -1.90 -16.20
N LYS A 104 1.79 -2.66 -15.11
CA LYS A 104 0.93 -2.60 -13.92
C LYS A 104 1.75 -2.29 -12.68
N VAL A 105 1.13 -1.57 -11.75
CA VAL A 105 1.73 -1.23 -10.46
C VAL A 105 0.76 -1.48 -9.31
N LEU A 106 1.28 -2.08 -8.25
CA LEU A 106 0.64 -2.25 -6.95
C LEU A 106 1.29 -1.26 -5.97
N ILE A 107 0.52 -0.33 -5.42
CA ILE A 107 1.00 0.62 -4.41
C ILE A 107 0.56 0.10 -3.04
N HIS A 108 1.53 -0.12 -2.14
CA HIS A 108 1.26 -0.76 -0.86
C HIS A 108 1.96 -0.09 0.32
N ASP A 109 1.21 0.09 1.39
CA ASP A 109 1.78 0.56 2.66
C ASP A 109 2.62 -0.54 3.30
N GLY A 110 3.93 -0.32 3.47
CA GLY A 110 4.85 -1.27 4.10
C GLY A 110 4.46 -1.66 5.54
N ALA A 111 3.58 -0.88 6.17
CA ALA A 111 3.00 -1.17 7.49
C ALA A 111 1.81 -2.13 7.48
N ARG A 112 1.51 -2.81 6.37
CA ARG A 112 0.48 -3.87 6.27
C ARG A 112 1.12 -5.23 6.01
N PRO A 113 1.68 -5.89 7.04
CA PRO A 113 2.47 -7.10 6.87
C PRO A 113 1.64 -8.36 6.56
N PHE A 114 0.30 -8.26 6.54
CA PHE A 114 -0.61 -9.39 6.31
C PHE A 114 -1.21 -9.44 4.91
N VAL A 115 -0.66 -8.68 3.96
CA VAL A 115 -1.03 -8.83 2.55
C VAL A 115 -0.70 -10.23 2.06
N THR A 116 -1.62 -10.85 1.30
CA THR A 116 -1.45 -12.21 0.79
C THR A 116 -1.26 -12.22 -0.72
N THR A 117 -0.59 -13.25 -1.24
CA THR A 117 -0.44 -13.48 -2.69
C THR A 117 -1.81 -13.64 -3.38
N ALA A 118 -2.79 -14.22 -2.69
CA ALA A 118 -4.17 -14.34 -3.18
C ALA A 118 -4.81 -12.96 -3.41
N LEU A 119 -4.74 -12.05 -2.41
CA LEU A 119 -5.28 -10.69 -2.55
C LEU A 119 -4.57 -9.91 -3.69
N ILE A 120 -3.25 -10.06 -3.82
CA ILE A 120 -2.49 -9.46 -4.92
C ILE A 120 -3.02 -9.99 -6.27
N GLY A 121 -3.21 -11.30 -6.39
CA GLY A 121 -3.76 -11.95 -7.57
C GLY A 121 -5.18 -11.48 -7.91
N ASP A 122 -6.05 -11.36 -6.90
CA ASP A 122 -7.43 -10.88 -7.08
C ASP A 122 -7.46 -9.43 -7.60
N LEU A 123 -6.62 -8.54 -7.06
CA LEU A 123 -6.49 -7.15 -7.53
C LEU A 123 -6.05 -7.11 -9.00
N LEU A 124 -5.00 -7.85 -9.36
CA LEU A 124 -4.46 -7.88 -10.71
C LEU A 124 -5.44 -8.50 -11.73
N SER A 125 -6.18 -9.53 -11.32
CA SER A 125 -7.15 -10.22 -12.18
C SER A 125 -8.41 -9.40 -12.46
N ASN A 126 -8.75 -8.47 -11.58
CA ASN A 126 -9.88 -7.56 -11.74
C ASN A 126 -9.51 -6.22 -12.40
N LEU A 127 -8.22 -5.99 -12.67
CA LEU A 127 -7.74 -4.75 -13.29
C LEU A 127 -7.99 -4.77 -14.80
N VAL A 128 -8.68 -3.75 -15.30
CA VAL A 128 -8.89 -3.50 -16.73
C VAL A 128 -8.50 -2.05 -17.08
N PRO A 129 -8.13 -1.73 -18.34
CA PRO A 129 -7.78 -0.37 -18.73
C PRO A 129 -8.85 0.65 -18.35
N GLY A 130 -8.42 1.84 -17.95
CA GLY A 130 -9.31 2.91 -17.46
C GLY A 130 -9.84 2.69 -16.04
N THR A 131 -9.35 1.68 -15.32
CA THR A 131 -9.79 1.41 -13.94
C THR A 131 -8.61 1.22 -13.00
N GLY A 132 -8.88 1.46 -11.69
CA GLY A 132 -8.05 0.98 -10.60
C GLY A 132 -8.78 -0.10 -9.81
N THR A 133 -8.04 -1.01 -9.19
CA THR A 133 -8.58 -1.98 -8.22
C THR A 133 -7.93 -1.77 -6.86
N ILE A 134 -8.73 -1.72 -5.82
CA ILE A 134 -8.26 -1.40 -4.48
C ILE A 134 -8.78 -2.41 -3.45
N ALA A 135 -7.92 -2.79 -2.52
CA ALA A 135 -8.31 -3.66 -1.43
C ALA A 135 -9.23 -2.93 -0.44
N GLY A 136 -10.28 -3.59 0.03
CA GLY A 136 -11.17 -3.01 1.03
C GLY A 136 -11.99 -4.05 1.77
N VAL A 137 -12.54 -3.65 2.91
CA VAL A 137 -13.48 -4.46 3.70
C VAL A 137 -14.72 -3.65 4.04
N PRO A 138 -15.92 -4.25 4.11
CA PRO A 138 -17.13 -3.55 4.53
C PRO A 138 -16.97 -2.91 5.91
N ALA A 139 -17.53 -1.72 6.12
CA ALA A 139 -17.55 -1.10 7.43
C ALA A 139 -18.41 -1.91 8.42
N LYS A 140 -17.86 -2.19 9.62
CA LYS A 140 -18.57 -2.93 10.68
C LYS A 140 -19.40 -2.02 11.57
N ASP A 141 -18.87 -0.83 11.86
CA ASP A 141 -19.49 0.11 12.78
C ASP A 141 -20.49 1.02 12.09
N THR A 142 -21.39 1.61 12.85
CA THR A 142 -22.26 2.68 12.37
C THR A 142 -21.44 3.96 12.20
N ILE A 143 -21.42 4.51 10.99
CA ILE A 143 -20.68 5.74 10.68
C ILE A 143 -21.62 6.93 10.69
N LYS A 144 -21.24 7.98 11.40
CA LYS A 144 -21.95 9.25 11.50
C LYS A 144 -21.14 10.36 10.86
N ARG A 145 -21.80 11.18 10.05
CA ARG A 145 -21.26 12.50 9.68
C ARG A 145 -21.58 13.47 10.80
N VAL A 146 -20.57 14.19 11.28
CA VAL A 146 -20.73 15.19 12.34
C VAL A 146 -20.21 16.54 11.89
N ASN A 147 -20.71 17.63 12.48
CA ASN A 147 -20.17 18.98 12.28
C ASN A 147 -18.96 19.26 13.20
N ALA A 148 -18.44 20.50 13.18
CA ALA A 148 -17.30 20.91 13.98
C ALA A 148 -17.55 20.81 15.51
N GLU A 149 -18.81 20.99 15.95
CA GLU A 149 -19.26 20.86 17.32
C GLU A 149 -19.56 19.41 17.72
N ARG A 150 -19.25 18.43 16.83
CA ARG A 150 -19.51 16.99 17.02
C ARG A 150 -21.00 16.61 17.11
N ILE A 151 -21.89 17.46 16.58
CA ILE A 151 -23.31 17.17 16.49
C ILE A 151 -23.54 16.31 15.23
N VAL A 152 -24.26 15.19 15.39
CA VAL A 152 -24.60 14.30 14.29
C VAL A 152 -25.47 15.00 13.25
N GLN A 153 -24.99 15.00 12.01
CA GLN A 153 -25.72 15.54 10.85
C GLN A 153 -26.45 14.44 10.09
N GLU A 154 -25.81 13.27 9.99
CA GLU A 154 -26.31 12.16 9.17
C GLU A 154 -25.80 10.82 9.68
N THR A 155 -26.62 9.78 9.54
CA THR A 155 -26.19 8.37 9.68
C THR A 155 -26.03 7.81 8.27
N LEU A 156 -24.80 7.45 7.91
CA LEU A 156 -24.52 6.91 6.58
C LEU A 156 -25.05 5.47 6.43
N VAL A 157 -25.41 5.10 5.21
CA VAL A 157 -25.88 3.75 4.86
C VAL A 157 -24.69 2.79 4.89
N ARG A 158 -24.57 2.00 5.97
CA ARG A 158 -23.39 1.15 6.22
C ARG A 158 -23.10 0.15 5.09
N SER A 159 -24.11 -0.37 4.42
CA SER A 159 -23.94 -1.32 3.31
C SER A 159 -23.20 -0.74 2.11
N GLU A 160 -23.09 0.57 2.01
CA GLU A 160 -22.38 1.30 0.95
C GLU A 160 -20.97 1.72 1.36
N LEU A 161 -20.58 1.46 2.62
CA LEU A 161 -19.33 1.96 3.19
C LEU A 161 -18.29 0.85 3.31
N TRP A 162 -17.08 1.15 2.82
CA TRP A 162 -15.93 0.25 2.87
C TRP A 162 -14.74 0.95 3.51
N ASN A 163 -14.01 0.23 4.34
CA ASN A 163 -12.71 0.66 4.84
C ASN A 163 -11.66 0.25 3.80
N ILE A 164 -11.09 1.25 3.14
CA ILE A 164 -10.12 1.02 2.07
C ILE A 164 -8.75 0.71 2.66
N GLN A 165 -8.10 -0.25 2.04
CA GLN A 165 -6.78 -0.73 2.40
C GLN A 165 -5.82 -0.57 1.21
N THR A 166 -4.63 -1.11 1.33
CA THR A 166 -3.71 -1.36 0.24
C THR A 166 -3.39 -2.87 0.18
N PRO A 167 -3.02 -3.43 -0.98
CA PRO A 167 -2.58 -2.76 -2.21
C PRO A 167 -3.69 -2.04 -2.98
N GLN A 168 -3.28 -0.98 -3.71
CA GLN A 168 -4.08 -0.32 -4.73
C GLN A 168 -3.37 -0.54 -6.07
N CYS A 169 -4.06 -1.06 -7.06
CA CYS A 169 -3.49 -1.55 -8.31
C CYS A 169 -4.01 -0.76 -9.51
N PHE A 170 -3.11 -0.39 -10.40
CA PHE A 170 -3.41 0.43 -11.59
C PHE A 170 -2.53 0.02 -12.78
N TYR A 171 -2.92 0.43 -13.98
CA TYR A 171 -1.97 0.54 -15.07
C TYR A 171 -0.98 1.67 -14.76
N THR A 172 0.33 1.39 -14.92
CA THR A 172 1.41 2.29 -14.49
C THR A 172 1.32 3.65 -15.19
N SER A 173 1.08 3.66 -16.49
CA SER A 173 0.97 4.91 -17.26
C SER A 173 -0.26 5.75 -16.86
N GLU A 174 -1.39 5.09 -16.54
CA GLU A 174 -2.62 5.76 -16.17
C GLU A 174 -2.48 6.45 -14.81
N ILE A 175 -2.00 5.72 -13.80
CA ILE A 175 -1.83 6.31 -12.45
C ILE A 175 -0.71 7.36 -12.42
N LEU A 176 0.38 7.15 -13.16
CA LEU A 176 1.45 8.15 -13.28
C LEU A 176 0.91 9.48 -13.86
N SER A 177 0.05 9.41 -14.89
CA SER A 177 -0.62 10.59 -15.44
C SER A 177 -1.47 11.30 -14.37
N CYS A 178 -2.23 10.56 -13.55
CA CYS A 178 -3.01 11.16 -12.45
C CYS A 178 -2.12 11.88 -11.43
N TYR A 179 -0.95 11.31 -11.11
CA TYR A 179 0.02 11.92 -10.20
C TYR A 179 0.64 13.20 -10.77
N VAL A 180 0.96 13.22 -12.07
CA VAL A 180 1.47 14.42 -12.75
C VAL A 180 0.44 15.54 -12.75
N HIS A 181 -0.80 15.27 -13.14
CA HIS A 181 -1.88 16.28 -13.10
C HIS A 181 -2.14 16.78 -11.66
N ALA A 182 -2.08 15.89 -10.67
CA ALA A 182 -2.25 16.29 -9.27
C ALA A 182 -1.14 17.25 -8.81
N LEU A 183 0.10 17.03 -9.27
CA LEU A 183 1.23 17.93 -8.99
C LEU A 183 1.01 19.30 -9.65
N GLU A 184 0.58 19.33 -10.91
CA GLU A 184 0.29 20.57 -11.66
C GLU A 184 -0.84 21.38 -11.02
N ASP A 185 -1.91 20.69 -10.57
CA ASP A 185 -3.08 21.30 -9.92
C ASP A 185 -2.85 21.64 -8.42
N GLY A 186 -1.72 21.24 -7.83
CA GLY A 186 -1.48 21.37 -6.39
C GLY A 186 -2.46 20.56 -5.54
N TYR A 187 -3.04 19.48 -6.10
CA TYR A 187 -4.02 18.64 -5.42
C TYR A 187 -3.34 17.54 -4.61
N THR A 188 -3.80 17.36 -3.37
CA THR A 188 -3.37 16.26 -2.49
C THR A 188 -4.55 15.34 -2.20
N GLY A 189 -4.43 14.08 -2.64
CA GLY A 189 -5.40 13.03 -2.35
C GLY A 189 -5.18 12.37 -0.99
N THR A 190 -6.18 11.65 -0.53
CA THR A 190 -6.09 10.85 0.71
C THR A 190 -5.37 9.53 0.49
N ASP A 191 -5.48 8.97 -0.72
CA ASP A 191 -4.85 7.73 -1.19
C ASP A 191 -4.68 7.77 -2.72
N ASP A 192 -4.16 6.68 -3.32
CA ASP A 192 -3.91 6.61 -4.76
C ASP A 192 -5.22 6.56 -5.55
N ALA A 193 -6.25 5.92 -4.98
CA ALA A 193 -7.59 5.84 -5.56
C ALA A 193 -8.23 7.21 -5.71
N SER A 194 -8.09 8.10 -4.72
CA SER A 194 -8.67 9.45 -4.77
C SER A 194 -8.06 10.32 -5.89
N LEU A 195 -6.79 10.08 -6.26
CA LEU A 195 -6.18 10.69 -7.44
C LEU A 195 -6.76 10.10 -8.73
N ALA A 196 -6.86 8.76 -8.79
CA ALA A 196 -7.43 8.07 -9.93
C ALA A 196 -8.86 8.54 -10.23
N GLU A 197 -9.72 8.62 -9.21
CA GLU A 197 -11.10 9.12 -9.30
C GLU A 197 -11.16 10.57 -9.79
N LYS A 198 -10.31 11.44 -9.22
CA LYS A 198 -10.27 12.86 -9.59
C LYS A 198 -9.91 13.07 -11.05
N TYR A 199 -9.03 12.25 -11.60
CA TYR A 199 -8.53 12.37 -12.97
C TYR A 199 -9.17 11.37 -13.95
N GLY A 200 -10.35 10.85 -13.59
CA GLY A 200 -11.27 10.20 -14.51
C GLY A 200 -11.13 8.69 -14.66
N LEU A 201 -10.32 8.03 -13.83
CA LEU A 201 -10.31 6.57 -13.74
C LEU A 201 -11.48 6.09 -12.86
N SER A 202 -12.10 5.01 -13.26
CA SER A 202 -13.02 4.29 -12.37
C SER A 202 -12.25 3.49 -11.34
N VAL A 203 -12.78 3.35 -10.11
CA VAL A 203 -12.12 2.56 -9.08
C VAL A 203 -13.06 1.46 -8.59
N ARG A 204 -12.56 0.22 -8.58
CA ARG A 204 -13.29 -0.97 -8.11
C ARG A 204 -12.72 -1.47 -6.80
N VAL A 205 -13.55 -1.66 -5.79
CA VAL A 205 -13.16 -2.32 -4.55
C VAL A 205 -13.13 -3.83 -4.76
N VAL A 206 -12.02 -4.45 -4.40
CA VAL A 206 -11.84 -5.91 -4.33
C VAL A 206 -11.92 -6.29 -2.85
N PRO A 207 -12.79 -7.24 -2.47
CA PRO A 207 -12.92 -7.69 -1.09
C PRO A 207 -11.60 -8.22 -0.55
N ALA A 208 -11.19 -7.70 0.59
CA ALA A 208 -9.97 -8.07 1.31
C ALA A 208 -10.31 -8.67 2.68
N TYR A 209 -9.30 -8.80 3.53
CA TYR A 209 -9.41 -9.41 4.85
C TYR A 209 -9.24 -8.37 5.94
N TYR A 210 -9.97 -8.53 7.06
CA TYR A 210 -9.82 -7.64 8.21
C TYR A 210 -8.44 -7.76 8.86
N GLU A 211 -7.78 -8.90 8.69
CA GLU A 211 -6.41 -9.13 9.14
C GLU A 211 -5.37 -8.29 8.39
N ASN A 212 -5.66 -7.78 7.18
CA ASN A 212 -4.77 -6.88 6.43
C ASN A 212 -4.74 -5.47 7.05
N ILE A 213 -4.56 -5.40 8.38
CA ILE A 213 -4.49 -4.16 9.15
C ILE A 213 -3.23 -3.35 8.80
N LYS A 214 -3.32 -2.04 9.00
CA LYS A 214 -2.17 -1.14 8.97
C LYS A 214 -1.69 -0.91 10.40
N LEU A 215 -0.47 -1.30 10.70
CA LEU A 215 0.13 -1.05 12.00
C LEU A 215 0.38 0.46 12.16
N THR A 216 -0.35 1.10 13.06
CA THR A 216 -0.33 2.55 13.28
C THR A 216 -0.11 2.95 14.73
N THR A 217 -0.49 2.11 15.66
CA THR A 217 -0.37 2.29 17.11
C THR A 217 0.33 1.10 17.75
N PRO A 218 0.86 1.21 18.99
CA PRO A 218 1.46 0.08 19.70
C PRO A 218 0.49 -1.10 19.86
N GLU A 219 -0.79 -0.84 20.10
CA GLU A 219 -1.82 -1.88 20.27
C GLU A 219 -2.01 -2.71 19.01
N ASP A 220 -1.74 -2.13 17.83
CA ASP A 220 -1.80 -2.88 16.57
C ASP A 220 -0.75 -4.01 16.52
N LEU A 221 0.37 -3.90 17.26
CA LEU A 221 1.37 -4.98 17.34
C LEU A 221 0.83 -6.19 18.12
N ASP A 222 0.13 -5.94 19.23
CA ASP A 222 -0.48 -7.03 20.01
C ASP A 222 -1.51 -7.78 19.16
N VAL A 223 -2.30 -7.04 18.39
CA VAL A 223 -3.26 -7.63 17.43
C VAL A 223 -2.54 -8.39 16.32
N ALA A 224 -1.42 -7.84 15.82
CA ALA A 224 -0.62 -8.48 14.78
C ALA A 224 -0.02 -9.83 15.24
N GLU A 225 0.45 -9.92 16.48
CA GLU A 225 0.93 -11.19 17.06
C GLU A 225 -0.18 -12.26 17.13
N VAL A 226 -1.40 -11.87 17.48
CA VAL A 226 -2.54 -12.77 17.47
C VAL A 226 -2.85 -13.26 16.05
N PHE A 227 -2.77 -12.35 15.05
CA PHE A 227 -2.99 -12.73 13.65
C PHE A 227 -1.91 -13.66 13.12
N LEU A 228 -0.65 -13.46 13.48
CA LEU A 228 0.43 -14.38 13.08
C LEU A 228 0.16 -15.81 13.55
N LYS A 229 -0.19 -15.98 14.82
CA LYS A 229 -0.52 -17.29 15.39
C LYS A 229 -1.71 -17.95 14.67
N ARG A 230 -2.74 -17.16 14.39
CA ARG A 230 -3.96 -17.63 13.71
C ARG A 230 -3.71 -18.03 12.25
N LEU A 231 -2.82 -17.30 11.55
CA LEU A 231 -2.50 -17.52 10.15
C LEU A 231 -1.32 -18.48 9.95
N HIS A 232 -0.76 -19.06 11.04
CA HIS A 232 0.40 -19.95 11.03
C HIS A 232 1.61 -19.33 10.30
N MET A 233 1.84 -18.03 10.51
CA MET A 233 2.92 -17.23 9.93
C MET A 233 4.06 -16.97 10.93
N GLU A 234 4.17 -17.77 11.98
CA GLU A 234 5.21 -17.67 13.03
C GLU A 234 6.59 -18.03 12.51
#